data_54f5cddc1d45affc365e1f0b263ea64e
#
_entry.id   54f5cddc1d45affc365e1f0b263ea64e
#
_cell.length_a   1.000
_cell.length_b   1.000
_cell.length_c   1.000
_cell.angle_alpha   90.00
_cell.angle_beta   90.00
_cell.angle_gamma   90.00
#
_symmetry.space_group_name_H-M   'P 1'
#
loop_
_entity.id
_entity.type
_entity.pdbx_description
1 polymer ?
#
loop_
_entity_poly.entity_id
_entity_poly.type
_entity_poly.pdbx_seq_one_letter_code
_entity_poly.pdbx_strand_id
1 'polypeptide(L)'
;MIWLNSYLFHLSLICFYYHNCILTYAHLYIKTRKCTIEASYAQQKSVFDTSTPLPLNHEGLGLSFSSIFLHNSFMNILQKIFTDYYEEIKYTLHPRNSEMENIDKMINCGNPAFGGAMYGCPHCGNLKFVPFRCHSRFCPTCGNKYSMERSTSMSFKLINVQHRHCVFTIDENLRDFFLKDRSLLNCLFHSVTSVVSRMFFKLNKSKNFTPGFLMVLHTFGRDLKWNPHIHCLISEGGYSDDGFWRNVKHFNYTYLRNAFRTALLNELESCLGSSFKKIKAKCYSDHKSGFYVYAKPNKCDPKNVIKYIGRYLGRPVIATSRIDKYDGELVTFHYNRHEDEKYVVETIPAMDFIKRLIRHIPEKHFKMIRYGGLYARHRSIDSKLHRTIHKSKHHFYRSFNQWRTAILSSFGYDPLLCSECSHQMEFLELYYNHQRVSLEELYEKAMSKSRGKRSSA
;
A
#
# COMPACT_ATOMS: atom_id res chain seq x y z
N MET A 1 -31.47 17.43 -27.13
CA MET A 1 -31.32 18.20 -25.87
C MET A 1 -32.06 17.59 -24.67
N ILE A 2 -33.07 16.73 -24.84
CA ILE A 2 -33.85 16.12 -23.72
C ILE A 2 -33.11 14.95 -23.05
N TRP A 3 -32.25 14.24 -23.76
CA TRP A 3 -31.49 13.08 -23.20
C TRP A 3 -30.30 13.46 -22.33
N LEU A 4 -29.72 14.65 -22.49
CA LEU A 4 -28.59 15.11 -21.69
C LEU A 4 -29.01 15.55 -20.25
N ASN A 5 -30.21 16.09 -20.11
CA ASN A 5 -30.74 16.53 -18.81
C ASN A 5 -31.15 15.36 -17.90
N SER A 6 -31.61 14.24 -18.46
CA SER A 6 -31.96 13.05 -17.67
C SER A 6 -30.70 12.38 -17.08
N TYR A 7 -29.58 12.39 -17.79
CA TYR A 7 -28.32 11.79 -17.33
C TYR A 7 -27.64 12.61 -16.22
N LEU A 8 -27.73 13.94 -16.32
CA LEU A 8 -27.23 14.85 -15.27
C LEU A 8 -28.08 14.81 -14.01
N PHE A 9 -29.41 14.59 -14.13
CA PHE A 9 -30.31 14.44 -13.00
C PHE A 9 -30.07 13.12 -12.25
N HIS A 10 -29.81 12.01 -12.92
CA HIS A 10 -29.44 10.74 -12.30
C HIS A 10 -28.06 10.76 -11.65
N LEU A 11 -27.08 11.43 -12.22
CA LEU A 11 -25.75 11.60 -11.60
C LEU A 11 -25.81 12.50 -10.36
N SER A 12 -26.66 13.52 -10.36
CA SER A 12 -26.90 14.38 -9.21
C SER A 12 -27.59 13.62 -8.05
N LEU A 13 -28.58 12.76 -8.36
CA LEU A 13 -29.27 11.93 -7.36
C LEU A 13 -28.34 10.86 -6.75
N ILE A 14 -27.48 10.24 -7.54
CA ILE A 14 -26.50 9.25 -7.05
C ILE A 14 -25.45 9.93 -6.16
N CYS A 15 -24.94 11.11 -6.52
CA CYS A 15 -24.06 11.91 -5.66
C CYS A 15 -24.77 12.35 -4.37
N PHE A 16 -26.04 12.74 -4.43
CA PHE A 16 -26.82 13.16 -3.26
C PHE A 16 -27.10 11.98 -2.29
N TYR A 17 -27.37 10.80 -2.84
CA TYR A 17 -27.58 9.58 -2.03
C TYR A 17 -26.28 9.09 -1.37
N TYR A 18 -25.16 9.13 -2.08
CA TYR A 18 -23.85 8.79 -1.50
C TYR A 18 -23.37 9.82 -0.47
N HIS A 19 -23.66 11.10 -0.68
CA HIS A 19 -23.30 12.16 0.27
C HIS A 19 -24.13 12.07 1.57
N ASN A 20 -25.41 11.78 1.46
CA ASN A 20 -26.30 11.61 2.64
C ASN A 20 -26.02 10.30 3.40
N CYS A 21 -25.65 9.19 2.75
CA CYS A 21 -25.22 7.98 3.44
C CYS A 21 -23.92 8.18 4.22
N ILE A 22 -22.95 8.94 3.67
CA ILE A 22 -21.70 9.24 4.37
C ILE A 22 -21.94 10.20 5.55
N LEU A 23 -22.81 11.20 5.38
CA LEU A 23 -23.15 12.15 6.45
C LEU A 23 -23.96 11.50 7.59
N THR A 24 -24.88 10.56 7.27
CA THR A 24 -25.61 9.82 8.31
C THR A 24 -24.69 8.85 9.06
N TYR A 25 -23.77 8.16 8.38
CA TYR A 25 -22.79 7.29 9.05
C TYR A 25 -21.79 8.09 9.89
N ALA A 26 -21.32 9.24 9.40
CA ALA A 26 -20.46 10.14 10.17
C ALA A 26 -21.19 10.74 11.36
N HIS A 27 -22.47 11.11 11.21
CA HIS A 27 -23.28 11.65 12.31
C HIS A 27 -23.61 10.61 13.38
N LEU A 28 -23.88 9.36 13.00
CA LEU A 28 -24.04 8.24 13.96
C LEU A 28 -22.73 7.94 14.68
N TYR A 29 -21.60 7.93 13.97
CA TYR A 29 -20.28 7.66 14.54
C TYR A 29 -19.81 8.78 15.49
N ILE A 30 -20.12 10.04 15.16
CA ILE A 30 -19.83 11.19 16.03
C ILE A 30 -20.75 11.18 17.25
N LYS A 31 -22.03 10.83 17.11
CA LYS A 31 -22.99 10.76 18.20
C LYS A 31 -22.66 9.64 19.21
N THR A 32 -22.25 8.47 18.74
CA THR A 32 -21.80 7.36 19.61
C THR A 32 -20.51 7.69 20.34
N ARG A 33 -19.56 8.42 19.71
CA ARG A 33 -18.31 8.87 20.39
C ARG A 33 -18.55 10.03 21.36
N LYS A 34 -19.49 10.92 21.09
CA LYS A 34 -19.82 11.99 22.05
C LYS A 34 -20.35 11.42 23.36
N CYS A 35 -21.23 10.43 23.33
CA CYS A 35 -21.74 9.74 24.53
C CYS A 35 -20.63 9.03 25.32
N THR A 36 -19.61 8.43 24.66
CA THR A 36 -18.48 7.79 25.35
C THR A 36 -17.47 8.79 25.93
N ILE A 37 -17.29 9.93 25.29
CA ILE A 37 -16.38 11.00 25.79
C ILE A 37 -17.02 11.72 26.96
N GLU A 38 -18.33 12.02 26.92
CA GLU A 38 -19.04 12.65 28.03
C GLU A 38 -19.13 11.73 29.26
N ALA A 39 -19.29 10.42 29.08
CA ALA A 39 -19.24 9.45 30.17
C ALA A 39 -17.85 9.35 30.84
N SER A 40 -16.77 9.42 30.06
CA SER A 40 -15.41 9.43 30.61
C SER A 40 -15.02 10.78 31.25
N TYR A 41 -15.57 11.89 30.76
CA TYR A 41 -15.36 13.21 31.37
C TYR A 41 -16.09 13.38 32.71
N ALA A 42 -17.28 12.78 32.85
CA ALA A 42 -18.02 12.79 34.10
C ALA A 42 -17.33 11.96 35.21
N GLN A 43 -16.63 10.89 34.83
CA GLN A 43 -15.88 10.05 35.76
C GLN A 43 -14.55 10.68 36.23
N GLN A 44 -13.93 11.57 35.42
CA GLN A 44 -12.69 12.27 35.77
C GLN A 44 -12.92 13.57 36.59
N LYS A 45 -14.10 14.13 36.56
CA LYS A 45 -14.43 15.37 37.29
C LYS A 45 -14.64 15.19 38.79
N SER A 46 -14.80 13.94 39.25
CA SER A 46 -15.00 13.64 40.68
C SER A 46 -13.72 13.43 41.48
N VAL A 47 -12.53 13.60 40.90
CA VAL A 47 -11.22 13.33 41.55
C VAL A 47 -10.38 14.58 41.79
N PHE A 48 -10.75 15.74 41.22
CA PHE A 48 -9.98 16.98 41.40
C PHE A 48 -10.87 18.15 41.88
N ASP A 49 -11.18 18.12 43.15
CA ASP A 49 -11.69 19.33 43.85
C ASP A 49 -10.94 19.46 45.18
N THR A 50 -9.73 20.08 45.15
CA THR A 50 -9.12 20.69 46.31
C THR A 50 -8.38 21.96 45.89
N SER A 51 -8.97 23.06 46.24
CA SER A 51 -8.49 24.41 46.11
C SER A 51 -7.31 24.70 47.04
N THR A 52 -6.15 25.13 46.48
CA THR A 52 -5.27 26.10 47.14
C THR A 52 -4.42 26.84 46.09
N PRO A 53 -4.25 28.18 46.17
CA PRO A 53 -3.46 28.94 45.21
C PRO A 53 -1.98 28.95 45.61
N LEU A 54 -1.08 28.71 44.66
CA LEU A 54 0.37 28.88 44.83
C LEU A 54 0.86 30.16 44.13
N PRO A 55 1.89 30.84 44.65
CA PRO A 55 2.32 32.15 44.19
C PRO A 55 3.18 32.11 42.95
N LEU A 56 3.02 33.14 42.10
CA LEU A 56 3.82 33.44 40.92
C LEU A 56 5.27 33.77 41.29
N ASN A 57 6.23 32.96 40.90
CA ASN A 57 7.61 33.35 40.76
C ASN A 57 8.08 33.19 39.32
N HIS A 58 8.55 34.28 38.74
CA HIS A 58 9.22 34.36 37.46
C HIS A 58 10.61 33.72 37.57
N GLU A 59 10.75 32.51 37.04
CA GLU A 59 12.04 31.98 36.57
C GLU A 59 11.78 30.80 35.61
N GLY A 60 12.30 30.92 34.40
CA GLY A 60 12.60 29.82 33.47
C GLY A 60 11.45 28.89 33.07
N LEU A 61 10.79 29.15 31.98
CA LEU A 61 9.91 28.20 31.28
C LEU A 61 10.70 26.97 30.78
N GLY A 62 11.19 26.19 31.72
CA GLY A 62 11.53 24.77 31.52
C GLY A 62 10.25 23.94 31.61
N LEU A 63 9.34 24.09 30.64
CA LEU A 63 8.24 23.15 30.49
C LEU A 63 8.85 21.77 30.27
N SER A 64 8.78 20.94 31.31
CA SER A 64 9.15 19.54 31.20
C SER A 64 8.42 18.92 30.00
N PHE A 65 9.19 18.46 29.02
CA PHE A 65 8.70 17.81 27.79
C PHE A 65 7.72 16.67 28.07
N SER A 66 7.70 16.13 29.28
CA SER A 66 6.87 15.02 29.74
C SER A 66 5.38 15.34 29.81
N SER A 67 4.97 16.59 30.09
CA SER A 67 3.54 16.92 30.31
C SER A 67 2.77 17.25 29.01
N ILE A 68 3.46 17.64 27.95
CA ILE A 68 2.82 17.94 26.63
C ILE A 68 2.58 16.64 25.85
N PHE A 69 3.28 15.55 26.15
CA PHE A 69 3.24 14.29 25.41
C PHE A 69 2.25 13.25 25.94
N LEU A 70 1.50 13.53 27.00
CA LEU A 70 0.47 12.63 27.55
C LEU A 70 -0.83 12.60 26.72
N HIS A 71 -0.84 13.17 25.53
CA HIS A 71 -1.93 12.88 24.61
C HIS A 71 -1.65 11.51 23.99
N ASN A 72 -2.31 10.49 24.50
CA ASN A 72 -2.37 9.11 23.99
C ASN A 72 -2.37 9.11 22.46
N SER A 73 -1.20 8.97 21.85
CA SER A 73 -1.12 8.57 20.46
C SER A 73 -1.63 7.13 20.45
N PHE A 74 -2.91 6.93 20.08
CA PHE A 74 -3.52 5.61 20.02
C PHE A 74 -2.72 4.73 19.08
N MET A 75 -1.89 3.89 19.69
CA MET A 75 -1.19 2.83 19.01
C MET A 75 -2.24 1.96 18.33
N ASN A 76 -2.14 1.75 17.02
CA ASN A 76 -3.11 0.88 16.37
C ASN A 76 -2.92 -0.57 16.82
N ILE A 77 -3.95 -1.39 16.68
CA ILE A 77 -3.96 -2.77 17.18
C ILE A 77 -2.78 -3.60 16.66
N LEU A 78 -2.35 -3.39 15.41
CA LEU A 78 -1.20 -4.10 14.85
C LEU A 78 0.12 -3.65 15.52
N GLN A 79 0.30 -2.35 15.77
CA GLN A 79 1.46 -1.85 16.52
C GLN A 79 1.49 -2.47 17.92
N LYS A 80 0.34 -2.52 18.59
CA LYS A 80 0.23 -3.12 19.93
C LYS A 80 0.66 -4.58 19.94
N ILE A 81 0.12 -5.41 19.03
CA ILE A 81 0.48 -6.84 18.91
C ILE A 81 2.00 -7.00 18.75
N PHE A 82 2.62 -6.22 17.84
CA PHE A 82 4.06 -6.34 17.60
C PHE A 82 4.94 -5.75 18.71
N THR A 83 4.43 -4.79 19.47
CA THR A 83 5.14 -4.22 20.63
C THR A 83 5.11 -5.20 21.80
N ASP A 84 3.95 -5.81 22.07
CA ASP A 84 3.79 -6.77 23.18
C ASP A 84 4.69 -8.01 22.99
N TYR A 85 4.96 -8.42 21.74
CA TYR A 85 5.78 -9.58 21.38
C TYR A 85 7.18 -9.23 20.85
N TYR A 86 7.64 -7.99 21.00
CA TYR A 86 8.88 -7.53 20.33
C TYR A 86 10.11 -8.37 20.69
N GLU A 87 10.34 -8.61 21.99
CA GLU A 87 11.50 -9.40 22.45
C GLU A 87 11.37 -10.87 22.01
N GLU A 88 10.18 -11.44 22.09
CA GLU A 88 9.94 -12.83 21.63
C GLU A 88 10.16 -12.98 20.13
N ILE A 89 9.72 -12.02 19.31
CA ILE A 89 10.02 -11.99 17.88
C ILE A 89 11.52 -12.03 17.64
N LYS A 90 12.26 -11.17 18.31
CA LYS A 90 13.71 -11.00 18.14
C LYS A 90 14.49 -12.27 18.48
N TYR A 91 14.17 -12.88 19.62
CA TYR A 91 14.94 -14.01 20.15
C TYR A 91 14.44 -15.39 19.71
N THR A 92 13.15 -15.52 19.38
CA THR A 92 12.56 -16.83 19.01
C THR A 92 12.42 -17.02 17.51
N LEU A 93 12.07 -15.98 16.75
CA LEU A 93 11.83 -16.11 15.32
C LEU A 93 13.08 -15.87 14.47
N HIS A 94 14.11 -15.25 15.03
CA HIS A 94 15.33 -14.87 14.30
C HIS A 94 15.01 -14.21 12.94
N PRO A 95 14.24 -13.13 12.92
CA PRO A 95 13.79 -12.53 11.67
C PRO A 95 14.97 -11.99 10.87
N ARG A 96 14.81 -11.94 9.55
CA ARG A 96 15.78 -11.34 8.64
C ARG A 96 15.97 -9.84 8.96
N ASN A 97 17.13 -9.29 8.63
CA ASN A 97 17.41 -7.87 8.85
C ASN A 97 16.32 -6.95 8.25
N SER A 98 15.80 -7.30 7.06
CA SER A 98 14.72 -6.55 6.43
C SER A 98 13.40 -6.64 7.18
N GLU A 99 13.13 -7.75 7.85
CA GLU A 99 11.94 -7.93 8.70
C GLU A 99 12.06 -7.09 9.97
N MET A 100 13.18 -7.20 10.71
CA MET A 100 13.40 -6.39 11.92
C MET A 100 13.35 -4.90 11.62
N GLU A 101 14.05 -4.41 10.59
CA GLU A 101 14.03 -2.99 10.22
C GLU A 101 12.59 -2.48 9.96
N ASN A 102 11.71 -3.30 9.37
CA ASN A 102 10.33 -2.90 9.11
C ASN A 102 9.43 -3.02 10.35
N ILE A 103 9.69 -3.97 11.24
CA ILE A 103 9.02 -4.09 12.54
C ILE A 103 9.35 -2.87 13.39
N ASP A 104 10.64 -2.55 13.58
CA ASP A 104 11.11 -1.38 14.34
C ASP A 104 10.47 -0.09 13.84
N LYS A 105 10.46 0.09 12.53
CA LYS A 105 9.82 1.24 11.90
C LYS A 105 8.31 1.29 12.17
N MET A 106 7.63 0.15 12.14
CA MET A 106 6.18 0.10 12.30
C MET A 106 5.76 0.36 13.74
N ILE A 107 6.38 -0.29 14.73
CA ILE A 107 6.04 -0.10 16.14
C ILE A 107 6.28 1.34 16.60
N ASN A 108 7.32 1.97 16.06
CA ASN A 108 7.70 3.36 16.37
C ASN A 108 7.04 4.41 15.47
N CYS A 109 6.11 4.01 14.58
CA CYS A 109 5.48 4.93 13.66
C CYS A 109 4.54 5.91 14.35
N GLY A 110 4.89 7.19 14.32
CA GLY A 110 4.12 8.25 14.98
C GLY A 110 4.45 8.42 16.46
N ASN A 111 5.51 7.77 16.93
CA ASN A 111 6.03 8.00 18.27
C ASN A 111 6.74 9.38 18.33
N PRO A 112 6.29 10.30 19.19
CA PRO A 112 6.88 11.64 19.33
C PRO A 112 8.36 11.63 19.70
N ALA A 113 8.83 10.60 20.39
CA ALA A 113 10.23 10.46 20.78
C ALA A 113 11.22 10.48 19.61
N PHE A 114 10.78 10.03 18.40
CA PHE A 114 11.58 10.07 17.18
C PHE A 114 11.53 11.41 16.44
N GLY A 115 10.73 12.34 16.95
CA GLY A 115 10.62 13.69 16.45
C GLY A 115 9.34 13.96 15.66
N GLY A 116 9.20 15.20 15.22
CA GLY A 116 8.04 15.70 14.52
C GLY A 116 8.12 17.20 14.30
N ALA A 117 7.03 17.78 13.81
CA ALA A 117 6.88 19.21 13.57
C ALA A 117 5.90 19.82 14.57
N MET A 118 6.28 20.94 15.16
CA MET A 118 5.42 21.76 16.01
C MET A 118 4.76 22.86 15.19
N TYR A 119 3.46 22.99 15.34
CA TYR A 119 2.65 24.07 14.78
C TYR A 119 2.02 24.87 15.91
N GLY A 120 1.90 26.18 15.73
CA GLY A 120 1.24 27.08 16.67
C GLY A 120 0.13 27.87 16.00
N CYS A 121 -0.90 28.16 16.75
CA CYS A 121 -1.97 29.03 16.31
C CYS A 121 -1.62 30.49 16.70
N PRO A 122 -1.44 31.42 15.73
CA PRO A 122 -1.10 32.80 16.04
C PRO A 122 -2.25 33.55 16.72
N HIS A 123 -3.48 33.05 16.64
CA HIS A 123 -4.66 33.67 17.20
C HIS A 123 -4.90 33.31 18.67
N CYS A 124 -4.84 32.03 19.04
CA CYS A 124 -5.17 31.56 20.40
C CYS A 124 -4.01 30.89 21.15
N GLY A 125 -2.83 30.82 20.53
CA GLY A 125 -1.64 30.21 21.15
C GLY A 125 -1.66 28.67 21.21
N ASN A 126 -2.71 27.98 20.73
CA ASN A 126 -2.80 26.54 20.78
C ASN A 126 -1.66 25.87 19.98
N LEU A 127 -1.05 24.85 20.57
CA LEU A 127 0.08 24.11 19.99
C LEU A 127 -0.36 22.72 19.50
N LYS A 128 0.20 22.30 18.35
CA LYS A 128 -0.05 20.99 17.76
C LYS A 128 1.25 20.34 17.31
N PHE A 129 1.55 19.18 17.89
CA PHE A 129 2.70 18.38 17.48
C PHE A 129 2.28 17.31 16.47
N VAL A 130 2.98 17.25 15.33
CA VAL A 130 2.76 16.25 14.27
C VAL A 130 3.95 15.32 14.19
N PRO A 131 3.87 14.09 14.75
CA PRO A 131 5.01 13.17 14.81
C PRO A 131 5.38 12.63 13.42
N PHE A 132 6.65 12.31 13.23
CA PHE A 132 7.15 11.70 12.01
C PHE A 132 6.55 10.33 11.75
N ARG A 133 6.46 9.97 10.48
CA ARG A 133 5.95 8.67 10.02
C ARG A 133 7.08 7.80 9.50
N CYS A 134 6.96 6.48 9.70
CA CYS A 134 8.02 5.51 9.44
C CYS A 134 8.29 5.21 7.95
N HIS A 135 7.38 5.58 7.05
CA HIS A 135 7.43 5.29 5.61
C HIS A 135 7.57 3.81 5.23
N SER A 136 7.43 2.88 6.19
CA SER A 136 7.42 1.45 5.93
C SER A 136 6.13 1.03 5.22
N ARG A 137 6.25 0.18 4.20
CA ARG A 137 5.07 -0.44 3.54
C ARG A 137 4.36 -1.45 4.44
N PHE A 138 5.06 -1.99 5.42
CA PHE A 138 4.51 -2.92 6.38
C PHE A 138 3.60 -2.22 7.39
N CYS A 139 3.88 -0.96 7.70
CA CYS A 139 3.04 -0.16 8.57
C CYS A 139 1.67 0.12 7.92
N PRO A 140 0.53 -0.14 8.60
CA PRO A 140 -0.81 0.07 8.04
C PRO A 140 -1.04 1.51 7.55
N THR A 141 -0.61 2.49 8.33
CA THR A 141 -0.77 3.92 8.01
C THR A 141 0.10 4.33 6.82
N CYS A 142 1.41 4.02 6.88
CA CYS A 142 2.35 4.41 5.84
C CYS A 142 2.18 3.59 4.56
N GLY A 143 1.79 2.32 4.67
CA GLY A 143 1.48 1.45 3.55
C GLY A 143 0.31 1.95 2.71
N ASN A 144 -0.73 2.50 3.34
CA ASN A 144 -1.85 3.12 2.62
C ASN A 144 -1.38 4.36 1.82
N LYS A 145 -0.60 5.26 2.43
CA LYS A 145 -0.02 6.41 1.72
C LYS A 145 0.85 5.97 0.55
N TYR A 146 1.73 5.00 0.76
CA TYR A 146 2.56 4.42 -0.30
C TYR A 146 1.71 3.86 -1.45
N SER A 147 0.60 3.15 -1.13
CA SER A 147 -0.33 2.61 -2.12
C SER A 147 -0.94 3.71 -2.98
N MET A 148 -1.41 4.79 -2.38
CA MET A 148 -1.99 5.94 -3.09
C MET A 148 -0.97 6.60 -4.03
N GLU A 149 0.23 6.90 -3.54
CA GLU A 149 1.31 7.51 -4.33
C GLU A 149 1.72 6.64 -5.52
N ARG A 150 1.84 5.33 -5.31
CA ARG A 150 2.18 4.37 -6.36
C ARG A 150 1.08 4.20 -7.39
N SER A 151 -0.17 4.13 -6.94
CA SER A 151 -1.34 4.05 -7.85
C SER A 151 -1.41 5.27 -8.75
N THR A 152 -1.22 6.46 -8.19
CA THR A 152 -1.15 7.71 -8.95
C THR A 152 0.01 7.68 -9.96
N SER A 153 1.20 7.31 -9.52
CA SER A 153 2.38 7.25 -10.40
C SER A 153 2.23 6.24 -11.54
N MET A 154 1.51 5.12 -11.31
CA MET A 154 1.26 4.13 -12.35
C MET A 154 0.17 4.57 -13.31
N SER A 155 -0.86 5.26 -12.81
CA SER A 155 -1.92 5.79 -13.67
C SER A 155 -1.37 6.72 -14.76
N PHE A 156 -0.27 7.44 -14.46
CA PHE A 156 0.39 8.30 -15.44
C PHE A 156 1.09 7.53 -16.58
N LYS A 157 1.38 6.26 -16.38
CA LYS A 157 2.04 5.42 -17.38
C LYS A 157 1.06 4.69 -18.28
N LEU A 158 -0.18 4.49 -17.82
CA LEU A 158 -1.16 3.75 -18.58
C LEU A 158 -1.53 4.49 -19.87
N ILE A 159 -1.51 3.77 -20.97
CA ILE A 159 -2.05 4.24 -22.25
C ILE A 159 -3.58 4.15 -22.25
N ASN A 160 -4.25 5.00 -23.03
CA ASN A 160 -5.71 5.08 -23.07
C ASN A 160 -6.30 3.97 -23.94
N VAL A 161 -6.15 2.72 -23.49
CA VAL A 161 -6.70 1.52 -24.13
C VAL A 161 -7.30 0.60 -23.09
N GLN A 162 -8.05 -0.40 -23.51
CA GLN A 162 -8.54 -1.42 -22.60
C GLN A 162 -7.39 -2.26 -22.06
N HIS A 163 -7.51 -2.66 -20.79
CA HIS A 163 -6.54 -3.52 -20.11
C HIS A 163 -7.24 -4.72 -19.52
N ARG A 164 -6.55 -5.85 -19.55
CA ARG A 164 -6.98 -7.08 -18.90
C ARG A 164 -6.13 -7.39 -17.69
N HIS A 165 -6.80 -7.71 -16.60
CA HIS A 165 -6.12 -8.17 -15.41
C HIS A 165 -6.02 -9.69 -15.41
N CYS A 166 -4.79 -10.18 -15.34
CA CYS A 166 -4.48 -11.61 -15.21
C CYS A 166 -3.81 -11.87 -13.87
N VAL A 167 -4.12 -13.00 -13.24
CA VAL A 167 -3.43 -13.47 -12.03
C VAL A 167 -2.77 -14.80 -12.35
N PHE A 168 -1.45 -14.84 -12.22
CA PHE A 168 -0.62 -16.03 -12.44
C PHE A 168 -0.30 -16.66 -11.09
N THR A 169 -0.90 -17.81 -10.81
CA THR A 169 -0.78 -18.52 -9.52
C THR A 169 0.02 -19.80 -9.72
N ILE A 170 0.82 -20.15 -8.73
CA ILE A 170 1.68 -21.34 -8.74
C ILE A 170 1.06 -22.49 -7.95
N ASP A 171 1.57 -23.69 -8.19
CA ASP A 171 1.28 -24.88 -7.39
C ASP A 171 1.74 -24.69 -5.93
N GLU A 172 0.99 -25.24 -4.98
CA GLU A 172 1.32 -25.11 -3.56
C GLU A 172 2.63 -25.80 -3.19
N ASN A 173 2.97 -26.92 -3.83
CA ASN A 173 4.23 -27.64 -3.59
C ASN A 173 5.47 -26.82 -3.99
N LEU A 174 5.29 -25.79 -4.80
CA LEU A 174 6.38 -24.89 -5.20
C LEU A 174 6.57 -23.71 -4.22
N ARG A 175 5.59 -23.41 -3.36
CA ARG A 175 5.59 -22.20 -2.53
C ARG A 175 6.78 -22.15 -1.58
N ASP A 176 7.18 -23.28 -1.01
CA ASP A 176 8.27 -23.36 -0.02
C ASP A 176 9.64 -23.04 -0.63
N PHE A 177 9.86 -23.32 -1.91
CA PHE A 177 11.10 -22.93 -2.58
C PHE A 177 11.29 -21.42 -2.55
N PHE A 178 10.24 -20.66 -2.83
CA PHE A 178 10.25 -19.19 -2.79
C PHE A 178 10.33 -18.62 -1.37
N LEU A 179 9.94 -19.40 -0.36
CA LEU A 179 10.08 -19.00 1.04
C LEU A 179 11.52 -19.21 1.52
N LYS A 180 12.16 -20.30 1.13
CA LYS A 180 13.55 -20.64 1.47
C LYS A 180 14.54 -19.76 0.74
N ASP A 181 14.33 -19.56 -0.57
CA ASP A 181 15.15 -18.68 -1.41
C ASP A 181 14.30 -17.60 -2.08
N ARG A 182 14.36 -16.38 -1.53
CA ARG A 182 13.61 -15.22 -2.04
C ARG A 182 14.07 -14.75 -3.40
N SER A 183 15.27 -15.10 -3.84
CA SER A 183 15.79 -14.74 -5.17
C SER A 183 14.95 -15.38 -6.29
N LEU A 184 14.39 -16.57 -6.03
CA LEU A 184 13.53 -17.31 -6.95
C LEU A 184 12.23 -16.54 -7.30
N LEU A 185 11.80 -15.55 -6.48
CA LEU A 185 10.68 -14.68 -6.83
C LEU A 185 10.91 -13.92 -8.15
N ASN A 186 12.17 -13.79 -8.60
CA ASN A 186 12.49 -13.23 -9.91
C ASN A 186 12.01 -14.14 -11.05
N CYS A 187 12.05 -15.46 -10.87
CA CYS A 187 11.58 -16.43 -11.86
C CYS A 187 10.12 -16.22 -12.23
N LEU A 188 9.27 -15.81 -11.25
CA LEU A 188 7.87 -15.47 -11.51
C LEU A 188 7.74 -14.31 -12.50
N PHE A 189 8.52 -13.25 -12.30
CA PHE A 189 8.49 -12.09 -13.20
C PHE A 189 9.03 -12.42 -14.60
N HIS A 190 10.12 -13.17 -14.66
CA HIS A 190 10.72 -13.57 -15.93
C HIS A 190 9.75 -14.45 -16.73
N SER A 191 9.15 -15.43 -16.07
CA SER A 191 8.17 -16.35 -16.70
C SER A 191 6.97 -15.60 -17.23
N VAL A 192 6.36 -14.71 -16.44
CA VAL A 192 5.20 -13.92 -16.88
C VAL A 192 5.58 -12.99 -18.04
N THR A 193 6.73 -12.32 -17.95
CA THR A 193 7.22 -11.45 -19.04
C THR A 193 7.39 -12.21 -20.35
N SER A 194 8.05 -13.36 -20.30
CA SER A 194 8.28 -14.23 -21.46
C SER A 194 6.96 -14.70 -22.08
N VAL A 195 6.05 -15.19 -21.24
CA VAL A 195 4.78 -15.77 -21.69
C VAL A 195 3.86 -14.73 -22.30
N VAL A 196 3.74 -13.55 -21.68
CA VAL A 196 2.94 -12.45 -22.21
C VAL A 196 3.50 -11.97 -23.55
N SER A 197 4.80 -11.70 -23.62
CA SER A 197 5.45 -11.26 -24.86
C SER A 197 5.28 -12.27 -25.99
N ARG A 198 5.49 -13.57 -25.70
CA ARG A 198 5.35 -14.64 -26.69
C ARG A 198 3.89 -14.85 -27.13
N MET A 199 2.92 -14.65 -26.27
CA MET A 199 1.50 -14.70 -26.65
C MET A 199 1.20 -13.65 -27.70
N PHE A 200 1.62 -12.39 -27.51
CA PHE A 200 1.39 -11.33 -28.48
C PHE A 200 2.12 -11.57 -29.82
N PHE A 201 3.35 -12.09 -29.77
CA PHE A 201 4.07 -12.50 -30.95
C PHE A 201 3.31 -13.54 -31.78
N LYS A 202 2.80 -14.60 -31.12
CA LYS A 202 2.02 -15.64 -31.79
C LYS A 202 0.67 -15.16 -32.32
N LEU A 203 -0.06 -14.34 -31.53
CA LEU A 203 -1.34 -13.78 -31.95
C LEU A 203 -1.23 -12.89 -33.18
N ASN A 204 -0.06 -12.38 -33.48
CA ASN A 204 0.20 -11.49 -34.60
C ASN A 204 0.96 -12.17 -35.76
N LYS A 205 0.73 -13.46 -35.99
CA LYS A 205 1.38 -14.26 -37.06
C LYS A 205 2.91 -14.17 -37.03
N SER A 206 3.48 -14.27 -35.82
CA SER A 206 4.92 -14.19 -35.56
C SER A 206 5.60 -12.87 -35.95
N LYS A 207 4.84 -11.77 -35.97
CA LYS A 207 5.40 -10.41 -36.08
C LYS A 207 5.60 -9.81 -34.70
N ASN A 208 6.64 -8.99 -34.52
CA ASN A 208 6.87 -8.28 -33.28
C ASN A 208 5.71 -7.36 -32.95
N PHE A 209 5.10 -7.59 -31.82
CA PHE A 209 3.97 -6.82 -31.33
C PHE A 209 4.13 -6.60 -29.84
N THR A 210 4.35 -5.35 -29.47
CA THR A 210 4.71 -5.01 -28.09
C THR A 210 3.47 -4.55 -27.32
N PRO A 211 2.93 -5.36 -26.36
CA PRO A 211 1.91 -4.90 -25.43
C PRO A 211 2.51 -4.04 -24.33
N GLY A 212 1.69 -3.27 -23.63
CA GLY A 212 2.02 -2.68 -22.34
C GLY A 212 1.55 -3.60 -21.21
N PHE A 213 2.44 -3.95 -20.27
CA PHE A 213 2.02 -4.70 -19.11
C PHE A 213 2.75 -4.28 -17.84
N LEU A 214 2.04 -4.42 -16.73
CA LEU A 214 2.48 -4.08 -15.40
C LEU A 214 2.27 -5.27 -14.48
N MET A 215 3.31 -5.69 -13.80
CA MET A 215 3.31 -6.85 -12.92
C MET A 215 3.49 -6.42 -11.47
N VAL A 216 2.71 -7.02 -10.58
CA VAL A 216 2.79 -6.84 -9.14
C VAL A 216 2.86 -8.19 -8.47
N LEU A 217 3.91 -8.41 -7.70
CA LEU A 217 4.05 -9.62 -6.89
C LEU A 217 3.23 -9.46 -5.61
N HIS A 218 2.34 -10.40 -5.36
CA HIS A 218 1.76 -10.66 -4.06
C HIS A 218 2.31 -11.97 -3.51
N THR A 219 2.45 -12.02 -2.19
CA THR A 219 2.99 -13.19 -1.51
C THR A 219 1.99 -13.84 -0.55
N PHE A 220 0.78 -13.31 -0.43
CA PHE A 220 -0.23 -13.73 0.55
C PHE A 220 -1.59 -14.00 -0.07
N GLY A 221 -2.29 -14.99 0.48
CA GLY A 221 -3.72 -15.19 0.28
C GLY A 221 -4.58 -14.28 1.17
N ARG A 222 -5.90 -14.38 1.06
CA ARG A 222 -6.84 -13.66 1.95
C ARG A 222 -6.72 -14.14 3.40
N ASP A 223 -6.29 -15.38 3.60
CA ASP A 223 -6.00 -16.07 4.86
C ASP A 223 -4.60 -15.77 5.43
N LEU A 224 -3.86 -14.84 4.83
CA LEU A 224 -2.51 -14.43 5.20
C LEU A 224 -1.43 -15.54 5.02
N LYS A 225 -1.78 -16.70 4.45
CA LYS A 225 -0.82 -17.76 4.17
C LYS A 225 0.09 -17.39 3.00
N TRP A 226 1.29 -17.97 2.98
CA TRP A 226 2.27 -17.78 1.92
C TRP A 226 1.76 -18.34 0.59
N ASN A 227 1.54 -17.45 -0.37
CA ASN A 227 1.04 -17.77 -1.70
C ASN A 227 1.58 -16.78 -2.74
N PRO A 228 2.82 -16.91 -3.21
CA PRO A 228 3.38 -15.99 -4.18
C PRO A 228 2.69 -16.14 -5.54
N HIS A 229 2.22 -15.02 -6.07
CA HIS A 229 1.55 -14.93 -7.36
C HIS A 229 1.71 -13.55 -7.99
N ILE A 230 1.60 -13.48 -9.31
CA ILE A 230 1.74 -12.22 -10.05
C ILE A 230 0.37 -11.73 -10.51
N HIS A 231 0.00 -10.53 -10.07
CA HIS A 231 -1.03 -9.74 -10.71
C HIS A 231 -0.43 -9.02 -11.92
N CYS A 232 -0.97 -9.26 -13.10
CA CYS A 232 -0.49 -8.67 -14.33
C CYS A 232 -1.61 -7.90 -15.03
N LEU A 233 -1.44 -6.61 -15.21
CA LEU A 233 -2.32 -5.78 -16.01
C LEU A 233 -1.73 -5.66 -17.41
N ILE A 234 -2.46 -6.13 -18.42
CA ILE A 234 -1.98 -6.23 -19.80
C ILE A 234 -2.88 -5.37 -20.70
N SER A 235 -2.31 -4.54 -21.57
CA SER A 235 -3.09 -3.83 -22.59
C SER A 235 -3.73 -4.82 -23.57
N GLU A 236 -5.00 -4.61 -23.95
CA GLU A 236 -5.69 -5.45 -24.95
C GLU A 236 -5.29 -5.05 -26.38
N GLY A 237 -4.01 -4.92 -26.59
CA GLY A 237 -3.39 -4.55 -27.84
C GLY A 237 -1.93 -4.18 -27.64
N GLY A 238 -1.26 -3.83 -28.72
CA GLY A 238 0.13 -3.42 -28.72
C GLY A 238 0.50 -2.62 -29.98
N TYR A 239 1.73 -2.13 -30.02
CA TYR A 239 2.31 -1.52 -31.19
C TYR A 239 3.17 -2.54 -31.95
N SER A 240 2.99 -2.58 -33.28
CA SER A 240 3.91 -3.27 -34.18
C SER A 240 5.19 -2.46 -34.36
N ASP A 241 6.24 -3.08 -34.90
CA ASP A 241 7.48 -2.39 -35.24
C ASP A 241 7.27 -1.29 -36.29
N ASP A 242 6.24 -1.44 -37.13
CA ASP A 242 5.80 -0.42 -38.11
C ASP A 242 5.09 0.79 -37.49
N GLY A 243 4.90 0.78 -36.15
CA GLY A 243 4.29 1.89 -35.41
C GLY A 243 2.77 1.93 -35.40
N PHE A 244 2.09 0.86 -35.81
CA PHE A 244 0.63 0.76 -35.79
C PHE A 244 0.13 0.06 -34.51
N TRP A 245 -0.94 0.60 -33.93
CA TRP A 245 -1.66 -0.06 -32.85
C TRP A 245 -2.60 -1.14 -33.39
N ARG A 246 -2.56 -2.32 -32.78
CA ARG A 246 -3.52 -3.40 -33.06
C ARG A 246 -4.16 -3.89 -31.78
N ASN A 247 -5.49 -4.01 -31.79
CA ASN A 247 -6.24 -4.59 -30.70
C ASN A 247 -6.20 -6.12 -30.76
N VAL A 248 -6.12 -6.75 -29.58
CA VAL A 248 -6.25 -8.19 -29.41
C VAL A 248 -7.69 -8.48 -28.97
N LYS A 249 -8.43 -9.21 -29.78
CA LYS A 249 -9.84 -9.55 -29.52
C LYS A 249 -10.01 -10.69 -28.52
N HIS A 250 -9.00 -11.57 -28.40
CA HIS A 250 -9.08 -12.76 -27.58
C HIS A 250 -7.74 -13.08 -26.90
N PHE A 251 -7.79 -13.42 -25.61
CA PHE A 251 -6.67 -13.95 -24.85
C PHE A 251 -6.78 -15.47 -24.77
N ASN A 252 -5.76 -16.17 -25.25
CA ASN A 252 -5.72 -17.63 -25.18
C ASN A 252 -5.27 -18.09 -23.80
N TYR A 253 -6.23 -18.36 -22.93
CA TYR A 253 -5.95 -18.77 -21.54
C TYR A 253 -5.33 -20.16 -21.45
N THR A 254 -5.69 -21.09 -22.30
CA THR A 254 -5.07 -22.41 -22.37
C THR A 254 -3.59 -22.28 -22.68
N TYR A 255 -3.25 -21.43 -23.65
CA TYR A 255 -1.86 -21.09 -23.93
C TYR A 255 -1.17 -20.47 -22.74
N LEU A 256 -1.77 -19.47 -22.08
CA LEU A 256 -1.17 -18.79 -20.92
C LEU A 256 -0.89 -19.76 -19.77
N ARG A 257 -1.83 -20.66 -19.45
CA ARG A 257 -1.69 -21.65 -18.39
C ARG A 257 -0.53 -22.60 -18.65
N ASN A 258 -0.49 -23.20 -19.84
CA ASN A 258 0.55 -24.16 -20.22
C ASN A 258 1.91 -23.50 -20.39
N ALA A 259 1.96 -22.34 -21.04
CA ALA A 259 3.21 -21.61 -21.24
C ALA A 259 3.79 -21.11 -19.92
N PHE A 260 2.95 -20.62 -18.99
CA PHE A 260 3.40 -20.15 -17.67
C PHE A 260 3.97 -21.29 -16.84
N ARG A 261 3.26 -22.46 -16.76
CA ARG A 261 3.81 -23.65 -16.10
C ARG A 261 5.19 -24.01 -16.67
N THR A 262 5.29 -24.13 -17.98
CA THR A 262 6.53 -24.51 -18.66
C THR A 262 7.66 -23.50 -18.42
N ALA A 263 7.38 -22.20 -18.58
CA ALA A 263 8.38 -21.16 -18.38
C ALA A 263 8.88 -21.15 -16.93
N LEU A 264 7.96 -21.21 -15.95
CA LEU A 264 8.34 -21.17 -14.55
C LEU A 264 9.13 -22.41 -14.12
N LEU A 265 8.71 -23.60 -14.54
CA LEU A 265 9.41 -24.84 -14.19
C LEU A 265 10.81 -24.92 -14.82
N ASN A 266 11.00 -24.35 -16.01
CA ASN A 266 12.32 -24.25 -16.65
C ASN A 266 13.22 -23.24 -15.94
N GLU A 267 12.70 -22.06 -15.57
CA GLU A 267 13.43 -21.06 -14.77
C GLU A 267 13.87 -21.64 -13.42
N LEU A 268 12.96 -22.34 -12.73
CA LEU A 268 13.28 -22.98 -11.45
C LEU A 268 14.31 -24.10 -11.59
N GLU A 269 14.22 -24.93 -12.63
CA GLU A 269 15.23 -25.96 -12.89
C GLU A 269 16.60 -25.35 -13.18
N SER A 270 16.63 -24.23 -13.91
CA SER A 270 17.88 -23.51 -14.18
C SER A 270 18.54 -22.99 -12.89
N CYS A 271 17.73 -22.55 -11.90
CA CYS A 271 18.23 -22.06 -10.62
C CYS A 271 18.57 -23.17 -9.62
N LEU A 272 17.75 -24.23 -9.56
CA LEU A 272 17.82 -25.30 -8.54
C LEU A 272 18.59 -26.53 -9.00
N GLY A 273 18.87 -26.64 -10.30
CA GLY A 273 19.64 -27.76 -10.89
C GLY A 273 18.85 -29.05 -11.00
N SER A 274 19.59 -30.15 -11.12
CA SER A 274 19.04 -31.48 -11.39
C SER A 274 18.14 -32.05 -10.28
N SER A 275 18.32 -31.60 -9.04
CA SER A 275 17.48 -31.99 -7.89
C SER A 275 16.00 -31.63 -8.08
N PHE A 276 15.72 -30.61 -8.86
CA PHE A 276 14.36 -30.13 -9.14
C PHE A 276 13.61 -30.99 -10.17
N LYS A 277 14.29 -31.82 -10.95
CA LYS A 277 13.70 -32.64 -12.06
C LYS A 277 12.50 -33.48 -11.62
N LYS A 278 12.58 -34.14 -10.47
CA LYS A 278 11.46 -34.96 -9.94
C LYS A 278 10.23 -34.14 -9.64
N ILE A 279 10.39 -32.95 -9.02
CA ILE A 279 9.30 -32.02 -8.69
C ILE A 279 8.71 -31.43 -9.97
N LYS A 280 9.55 -31.07 -10.94
CA LYS A 280 9.11 -30.61 -12.25
C LYS A 280 8.25 -31.66 -12.96
N ALA A 281 8.66 -32.92 -12.98
CA ALA A 281 7.89 -34.01 -13.57
C ALA A 281 6.53 -34.19 -12.88
N LYS A 282 6.50 -34.14 -11.53
CA LYS A 282 5.27 -34.19 -10.75
C LYS A 282 4.33 -33.04 -11.11
N CYS A 283 4.83 -31.78 -11.19
CA CYS A 283 4.02 -30.65 -11.59
C CYS A 283 3.42 -30.79 -12.99
N TYR A 284 4.11 -31.44 -13.94
CA TYR A 284 3.53 -31.73 -15.25
C TYR A 284 2.43 -32.80 -15.19
N SER A 285 2.59 -33.80 -14.34
CA SER A 285 1.58 -34.87 -14.13
C SER A 285 0.31 -34.29 -13.50
N ASP A 286 0.48 -33.52 -12.43
CA ASP A 286 -0.64 -33.02 -11.61
C ASP A 286 -1.40 -31.87 -12.30
N HIS A 287 -0.71 -31.06 -13.11
CA HIS A 287 -1.27 -29.89 -13.80
C HIS A 287 -1.25 -30.04 -15.32
N LYS A 288 -1.90 -31.08 -15.87
CA LYS A 288 -1.95 -31.35 -17.33
C LYS A 288 -2.44 -30.14 -18.14
N SER A 289 -3.38 -29.33 -17.58
CA SER A 289 -3.93 -28.14 -18.21
C SER A 289 -3.11 -26.84 -17.94
N GLY A 290 -1.92 -26.97 -17.35
CA GLY A 290 -1.07 -25.84 -16.96
C GLY A 290 -1.40 -25.28 -15.57
N PHE A 291 -0.64 -24.29 -15.13
CA PHE A 291 -0.91 -23.58 -13.88
C PHE A 291 -2.09 -22.63 -14.01
N TYR A 292 -2.73 -22.33 -12.87
CA TYR A 292 -3.91 -21.48 -12.90
C TYR A 292 -3.58 -20.04 -13.30
N VAL A 293 -4.20 -19.59 -14.37
CA VAL A 293 -4.18 -18.20 -14.79
C VAL A 293 -5.63 -17.71 -14.80
N TYR A 294 -5.95 -16.85 -13.84
CA TYR A 294 -7.25 -16.23 -13.76
C TYR A 294 -7.26 -14.95 -14.58
N ALA A 295 -8.29 -14.76 -15.37
CA ALA A 295 -8.52 -13.50 -16.03
C ALA A 295 -10.02 -13.28 -16.18
N LYS A 296 -10.53 -12.24 -15.54
CA LYS A 296 -11.92 -11.83 -15.77
C LYS A 296 -12.06 -11.26 -17.19
N PRO A 297 -13.07 -11.65 -17.93
CA PRO A 297 -13.36 -11.09 -19.26
C PRO A 297 -13.93 -9.67 -19.19
N ASN A 298 -13.77 -8.97 -18.11
CA ASN A 298 -14.26 -7.61 -17.93
C ASN A 298 -13.37 -6.63 -18.67
N LYS A 299 -13.97 -5.89 -19.60
CA LYS A 299 -13.37 -4.70 -20.20
C LYS A 299 -13.06 -3.71 -19.08
N CYS A 300 -11.83 -3.73 -18.58
CA CYS A 300 -11.41 -2.80 -17.55
C CYS A 300 -11.23 -1.42 -18.20
N ASP A 301 -12.16 -0.50 -17.96
CA ASP A 301 -11.92 0.93 -18.19
C ASP A 301 -10.65 1.35 -17.41
N PRO A 302 -9.74 2.11 -18.05
CA PRO A 302 -8.52 2.59 -17.39
C PRO A 302 -8.75 3.24 -16.02
N LYS A 303 -9.85 3.93 -15.80
CA LYS A 303 -10.21 4.52 -14.50
C LYS A 303 -10.50 3.48 -13.43
N ASN A 304 -11.19 2.40 -13.78
CA ASN A 304 -11.48 1.29 -12.88
C ASN A 304 -10.23 0.44 -12.59
N VAL A 305 -9.34 0.33 -13.57
CA VAL A 305 -8.04 -0.32 -13.43
C VAL A 305 -7.18 0.39 -12.40
N ILE A 306 -7.14 1.72 -12.39
CA ILE A 306 -6.40 2.52 -11.40
C ILE A 306 -6.88 2.22 -9.98
N LYS A 307 -8.20 2.20 -9.75
CA LYS A 307 -8.77 1.80 -8.46
C LYS A 307 -8.40 0.36 -8.07
N TYR A 308 -8.41 -0.53 -9.04
CA TYR A 308 -8.08 -1.93 -8.84
C TYR A 308 -6.60 -2.12 -8.49
N ILE A 309 -5.71 -1.50 -9.25
CA ILE A 309 -4.26 -1.50 -8.97
C ILE A 309 -4.01 -0.90 -7.59
N GLY A 310 -4.63 0.20 -7.24
CA GLY A 310 -4.54 0.82 -5.92
C GLY A 310 -4.86 -0.14 -4.77
N ARG A 311 -5.80 -1.06 -4.98
CA ARG A 311 -6.17 -2.07 -3.99
C ARG A 311 -5.10 -3.12 -3.75
N TYR A 312 -4.23 -3.39 -4.72
CA TYR A 312 -3.25 -4.48 -4.65
C TYR A 312 -1.80 -4.02 -4.45
N LEU A 313 -1.48 -2.75 -4.68
CA LEU A 313 -0.10 -2.31 -4.87
C LEU A 313 0.70 -1.94 -3.64
N GLY A 314 0.09 -1.66 -2.55
CA GLY A 314 0.84 -1.16 -1.39
C GLY A 314 0.13 -1.38 -0.09
N ARG A 315 -0.99 -2.11 -0.11
CA ARG A 315 -1.69 -2.40 1.13
C ARG A 315 -0.78 -3.20 2.06
N PRO A 316 -0.78 -2.90 3.34
CA PRO A 316 -0.26 -3.80 4.33
C PRO A 316 -0.91 -5.17 4.11
N VAL A 317 -0.23 -6.23 4.47
CA VAL A 317 -0.68 -7.61 4.31
C VAL A 317 -2.09 -7.79 4.86
N ILE A 318 -2.40 -7.09 5.95
CA ILE A 318 -3.75 -7.00 6.53
C ILE A 318 -4.14 -5.54 6.77
N ALA A 319 -5.41 -5.21 6.56
CA ALA A 319 -5.97 -3.94 7.04
C ALA A 319 -6.32 -4.08 8.53
N THR A 320 -6.04 -3.06 9.33
CA THR A 320 -6.36 -3.07 10.78
C THR A 320 -7.84 -3.33 11.07
N SER A 321 -8.74 -2.90 10.17
CA SER A 321 -10.18 -3.18 10.26
C SER A 321 -10.56 -4.65 10.09
N ARG A 322 -9.62 -5.51 9.71
CA ARG A 322 -9.81 -6.97 9.63
C ARG A 322 -9.37 -7.69 10.89
N ILE A 323 -8.76 -7.00 11.83
CA ILE A 323 -8.40 -7.52 13.15
C ILE A 323 -9.53 -7.14 14.09
N ASP A 324 -10.32 -8.14 14.47
CA ASP A 324 -11.54 -7.94 15.28
C ASP A 324 -11.24 -7.82 16.77
N LYS A 325 -10.28 -8.62 17.26
CA LYS A 325 -9.92 -8.67 18.67
C LYS A 325 -8.45 -9.08 18.87
N TYR A 326 -7.85 -8.52 19.91
CA TYR A 326 -6.59 -8.97 20.48
C TYR A 326 -6.66 -8.83 22.00
N ASP A 327 -6.39 -9.91 22.73
CA ASP A 327 -6.51 -9.98 24.21
C ASP A 327 -5.15 -10.08 24.93
N GLY A 328 -4.06 -10.05 24.20
CA GLY A 328 -2.70 -10.24 24.71
C GLY A 328 -2.08 -11.56 24.27
N GLU A 329 -2.87 -12.60 24.03
CA GLU A 329 -2.40 -13.93 23.62
C GLU A 329 -2.93 -14.33 22.24
N LEU A 330 -4.22 -14.08 21.99
CA LEU A 330 -4.91 -14.49 20.79
C LEU A 330 -5.29 -13.29 19.91
N VAL A 331 -5.16 -13.48 18.60
CA VAL A 331 -5.62 -12.53 17.59
C VAL A 331 -6.77 -13.15 16.81
N THR A 332 -7.91 -12.46 16.82
CA THR A 332 -9.08 -12.81 16.00
C THR A 332 -9.14 -11.87 14.82
N PHE A 333 -9.21 -12.41 13.60
CA PHE A 333 -9.33 -11.65 12.37
C PHE A 333 -10.24 -12.34 11.37
N HIS A 334 -10.77 -11.57 10.40
CA HIS A 334 -11.69 -12.09 9.41
C HIS A 334 -11.22 -11.87 7.97
N TYR A 335 -11.75 -12.73 7.09
CA TYR A 335 -11.57 -12.61 5.64
C TYR A 335 -12.69 -13.34 4.90
N ASN A 336 -12.92 -12.95 3.63
CA ASN A 336 -13.76 -13.73 2.76
C ASN A 336 -12.93 -14.78 2.02
N ARG A 337 -13.28 -16.04 2.10
CA ARG A 337 -12.60 -17.12 1.39
C ARG A 337 -12.73 -16.93 -0.12
N HIS A 338 -11.69 -17.32 -0.88
CA HIS A 338 -11.66 -17.02 -2.31
C HIS A 338 -12.59 -17.91 -3.13
N GLU A 339 -12.79 -19.16 -2.69
CA GLU A 339 -13.48 -20.20 -3.43
C GLU A 339 -14.99 -19.93 -3.49
N ASP A 340 -15.59 -19.55 -2.39
CA ASP A 340 -17.02 -19.41 -2.20
C ASP A 340 -17.48 -18.05 -1.63
N GLU A 341 -16.53 -17.09 -1.51
CA GLU A 341 -16.71 -15.77 -0.87
C GLU A 341 -17.30 -15.84 0.57
N LYS A 342 -17.25 -17.02 1.21
CA LYS A 342 -17.73 -17.21 2.57
C LYS A 342 -16.91 -16.39 3.56
N TYR A 343 -17.61 -15.70 4.46
CA TYR A 343 -17.00 -14.98 5.56
C TYR A 343 -16.43 -15.96 6.59
N VAL A 344 -15.13 -15.83 6.87
CA VAL A 344 -14.41 -16.68 7.82
C VAL A 344 -13.80 -15.82 8.90
N VAL A 345 -14.01 -16.21 10.14
CA VAL A 345 -13.34 -15.65 11.33
C VAL A 345 -12.34 -16.69 11.82
N GLU A 346 -11.11 -16.26 12.01
CA GLU A 346 -10.01 -17.13 12.48
C GLU A 346 -9.39 -16.52 13.74
N THR A 347 -9.24 -17.35 14.78
CA THR A 347 -8.56 -16.98 16.04
C THR A 347 -7.31 -17.83 16.18
N ILE A 348 -6.14 -17.18 16.31
CA ILE A 348 -4.86 -17.88 16.40
C ILE A 348 -3.96 -17.20 17.45
N PRO A 349 -2.93 -17.89 17.97
CA PRO A 349 -1.92 -17.29 18.83
C PRO A 349 -1.26 -16.10 18.16
N ALA A 350 -0.99 -15.03 18.92
CA ALA A 350 -0.41 -13.81 18.41
C ALA A 350 0.93 -14.03 17.70
N MET A 351 1.77 -14.94 18.23
CA MET A 351 3.04 -15.29 17.60
C MET A 351 2.85 -15.96 16.23
N ASP A 352 1.83 -16.79 16.05
CA ASP A 352 1.55 -17.42 14.74
C ASP A 352 0.98 -16.40 13.74
N PHE A 353 0.18 -15.45 14.23
CA PHE A 353 -0.28 -14.32 13.43
C PHE A 353 0.91 -13.45 12.97
N ILE A 354 1.84 -13.13 13.86
CA ILE A 354 3.07 -12.39 13.56
C ILE A 354 3.90 -13.14 12.52
N LYS A 355 4.14 -14.45 12.69
CA LYS A 355 4.86 -15.30 11.73
C LYS A 355 4.23 -15.25 10.34
N ARG A 356 2.87 -15.27 10.27
CA ARG A 356 2.18 -15.13 8.98
C ARG A 356 2.45 -13.78 8.33
N LEU A 357 2.54 -12.70 9.10
CA LEU A 357 2.70 -11.34 8.55
C LEU A 357 4.14 -11.04 8.13
N ILE A 358 5.14 -11.33 8.97
CA ILE A 358 6.53 -10.91 8.71
C ILE A 358 7.11 -11.57 7.46
N ARG A 359 6.72 -12.81 7.13
CA ARG A 359 7.18 -13.51 5.93
C ARG A 359 6.86 -12.78 4.63
N HIS A 360 5.90 -11.84 4.63
CA HIS A 360 5.52 -11.06 3.45
C HIS A 360 6.35 -9.78 3.29
N ILE A 361 7.20 -9.45 4.25
CA ILE A 361 8.14 -8.33 4.14
C ILE A 361 9.20 -8.71 3.10
N PRO A 362 9.33 -7.93 2.01
CA PRO A 362 10.30 -8.23 0.96
C PRO A 362 11.73 -7.90 1.41
N GLU A 363 12.70 -8.48 0.71
CA GLU A 363 14.10 -8.07 0.86
C GLU A 363 14.31 -6.61 0.51
N LYS A 364 15.32 -6.01 1.13
CA LYS A 364 15.71 -4.63 0.86
C LYS A 364 15.98 -4.44 -0.64
N HIS A 365 15.43 -3.38 -1.22
CA HIS A 365 15.51 -3.08 -2.66
C HIS A 365 14.80 -4.06 -3.61
N PHE A 366 14.14 -5.11 -3.13
CA PHE A 366 13.38 -5.99 -4.01
C PHE A 366 12.20 -5.24 -4.65
N LYS A 367 12.15 -5.26 -5.99
CA LYS A 367 11.11 -4.56 -6.76
C LYS A 367 9.87 -5.45 -6.90
N MET A 368 8.87 -5.21 -6.03
CA MET A 368 7.57 -5.90 -6.08
C MET A 368 6.72 -5.51 -7.30
N ILE A 369 7.06 -4.42 -7.97
CA ILE A 369 6.35 -3.89 -9.13
C ILE A 369 7.33 -3.80 -10.29
N ARG A 370 6.96 -4.40 -11.44
CA ARG A 370 7.76 -4.35 -12.66
C ARG A 370 6.92 -3.97 -13.86
N TYR A 371 7.55 -3.31 -14.81
CA TYR A 371 6.93 -2.81 -16.03
C TYR A 371 7.55 -3.52 -17.21
N GLY A 372 6.69 -3.95 -18.15
CA GLY A 372 7.14 -4.62 -19.37
C GLY A 372 6.51 -4.01 -20.62
N GLY A 373 7.03 -4.39 -21.76
CA GLY A 373 6.56 -3.91 -23.04
C GLY A 373 6.56 -2.38 -23.12
N LEU A 374 5.45 -1.79 -23.55
CA LEU A 374 5.28 -0.32 -23.70
C LEU A 374 5.40 0.46 -22.38
N TYR A 375 5.31 -0.20 -21.23
CA TYR A 375 5.45 0.45 -19.92
C TYR A 375 6.88 0.41 -19.37
N ALA A 376 7.79 -0.30 -20.02
CA ALA A 376 9.22 -0.24 -19.69
C ALA A 376 9.76 1.17 -19.97
N ARG A 377 10.81 1.56 -19.24
CA ARG A 377 11.43 2.90 -19.40
C ARG A 377 12.18 3.02 -20.72
N HIS A 378 12.29 4.27 -21.20
CA HIS A 378 13.18 4.68 -22.32
C HIS A 378 12.89 3.96 -23.65
N ARG A 379 11.68 4.13 -24.17
CA ARG A 379 11.32 3.65 -25.50
C ARG A 379 11.11 4.83 -26.47
N SER A 380 11.60 4.69 -27.69
CA SER A 380 11.42 5.67 -28.77
C SER A 380 9.94 5.97 -29.09
N ILE A 381 9.07 4.99 -28.86
CA ILE A 381 7.63 5.10 -29.13
C ILE A 381 6.86 5.92 -28.08
N ASP A 382 7.49 6.32 -26.97
CA ASP A 382 6.80 7.01 -25.86
C ASP A 382 6.11 8.32 -26.28
N SER A 383 6.63 9.01 -27.29
CA SER A 383 6.02 10.23 -27.84
C SER A 383 4.71 9.98 -28.59
N LYS A 384 4.51 8.78 -29.13
CA LYS A 384 3.33 8.36 -29.89
C LYS A 384 2.20 7.79 -29.00
N LEU A 385 2.48 7.57 -27.71
CA LEU A 385 1.53 6.92 -26.80
C LEU A 385 0.54 7.92 -26.19
N HIS A 386 -0.75 7.73 -26.45
CA HIS A 386 -1.82 8.48 -25.79
C HIS A 386 -2.02 7.96 -24.36
N ARG A 387 -1.54 8.71 -23.38
CA ARG A 387 -1.68 8.37 -21.97
C ARG A 387 -3.09 8.64 -21.47
N THR A 388 -3.58 7.80 -20.53
CA THR A 388 -4.90 7.96 -19.87
C THR A 388 -4.99 9.32 -19.15
N ILE A 389 -3.90 9.76 -18.53
CA ILE A 389 -3.81 11.06 -17.87
C ILE A 389 -2.75 11.90 -18.60
N HIS A 390 -3.20 13.00 -19.20
CA HIS A 390 -2.30 13.93 -19.88
C HIS A 390 -1.29 14.54 -18.91
N LYS A 391 -0.07 14.79 -19.39
CA LYS A 391 1.06 15.25 -18.56
C LYS A 391 0.78 16.56 -17.80
N SER A 392 -0.01 17.46 -18.39
CA SER A 392 -0.42 18.72 -17.74
C SER A 392 -1.22 18.52 -16.45
N LYS A 393 -1.96 17.41 -16.35
CA LYS A 393 -2.77 17.07 -15.17
C LYS A 393 -1.98 16.32 -14.07
N HIS A 394 -0.72 15.95 -14.31
CA HIS A 394 0.05 15.17 -13.34
C HIS A 394 0.26 15.91 -12.01
N HIS A 395 0.51 17.24 -12.06
CA HIS A 395 0.67 18.04 -10.87
C HIS A 395 -0.61 18.03 -10.01
N PHE A 396 -1.75 18.23 -10.63
CA PHE A 396 -3.06 18.17 -9.98
C PHE A 396 -3.30 16.83 -9.27
N TYR A 397 -3.10 15.70 -9.96
CA TYR A 397 -3.27 14.39 -9.31
C TYR A 397 -2.25 14.10 -8.21
N ARG A 398 -1.01 14.62 -8.32
CA ARG A 398 0.00 14.49 -7.26
C ARG A 398 -0.33 15.30 -6.03
N SER A 399 -1.03 16.42 -6.17
CA SER A 399 -1.43 17.25 -5.02
C SER A 399 -2.33 16.51 -4.04
N PHE A 400 -3.15 15.56 -4.51
CA PHE A 400 -3.96 14.71 -3.62
C PHE A 400 -3.14 13.78 -2.73
N ASN A 401 -1.88 13.52 -3.06
CA ASN A 401 -0.99 12.71 -2.25
C ASN A 401 -0.21 13.54 -1.21
N GLN A 402 -0.34 14.86 -1.23
CA GLN A 402 0.23 15.72 -0.20
C GLN A 402 -0.51 15.52 1.12
N TRP A 403 0.23 15.61 2.22
CA TRP A 403 -0.29 15.30 3.56
C TRP A 403 -1.58 16.05 3.89
N ARG A 404 -1.59 17.38 3.73
CA ARG A 404 -2.75 18.23 4.02
C ARG A 404 -3.97 17.86 3.18
N THR A 405 -3.80 17.77 1.86
CA THR A 405 -4.87 17.44 0.91
C THR A 405 -5.39 16.01 1.12
N ALA A 406 -4.50 15.06 1.43
CA ALA A 406 -4.89 13.68 1.69
C ALA A 406 -5.76 13.57 2.96
N ILE A 407 -5.46 14.32 4.02
CA ILE A 407 -6.28 14.34 5.23
C ILE A 407 -7.61 15.02 4.96
N LEU A 408 -7.60 16.20 4.31
CA LEU A 408 -8.81 16.92 3.98
C LEU A 408 -9.77 16.08 3.12
N SER A 409 -9.27 15.41 2.10
CA SER A 409 -10.10 14.57 1.21
C SER A 409 -10.56 13.26 1.86
N SER A 410 -9.81 12.71 2.83
CA SER A 410 -10.15 11.44 3.48
C SER A 410 -11.05 11.61 4.70
N PHE A 411 -10.91 12.70 5.42
CA PHE A 411 -11.55 12.92 6.74
C PHE A 411 -12.39 14.19 6.82
N GLY A 412 -12.40 15.02 5.78
CA GLY A 412 -13.22 16.22 5.71
C GLY A 412 -12.74 17.40 6.58
N TYR A 413 -11.56 17.33 7.20
CA TYR A 413 -10.99 18.41 7.99
C TYR A 413 -9.59 18.81 7.52
N ASP A 414 -9.26 20.09 7.68
CA ASP A 414 -7.91 20.59 7.38
C ASP A 414 -7.00 20.41 8.61
N PRO A 415 -5.91 19.61 8.49
CA PRO A 415 -5.03 19.36 9.62
C PRO A 415 -4.23 20.59 10.09
N LEU A 416 -4.19 21.66 9.31
CA LEU A 416 -3.53 22.92 9.69
C LEU A 416 -4.51 24.00 10.19
N LEU A 417 -5.78 23.67 10.41
CA LEU A 417 -6.68 24.52 11.17
C LEU A 417 -6.58 24.18 12.65
N CYS A 418 -6.60 25.24 13.47
CA CYS A 418 -6.63 25.12 14.92
C CYS A 418 -7.96 24.48 15.36
N SER A 419 -7.89 23.48 16.26
CA SER A 419 -9.07 22.80 16.80
C SER A 419 -9.94 23.71 17.67
N GLU A 420 -9.33 24.75 18.28
CA GLU A 420 -10.01 25.63 19.23
C GLU A 420 -10.69 26.82 18.55
N CYS A 421 -10.00 27.46 17.61
CA CYS A 421 -10.48 28.71 17.02
C CYS A 421 -10.58 28.72 15.49
N SER A 422 -10.28 27.57 14.84
CA SER A 422 -10.34 27.40 13.38
C SER A 422 -9.44 28.32 12.55
N HIS A 423 -8.51 29.07 13.18
CA HIS A 423 -7.51 29.85 12.45
C HIS A 423 -6.40 28.91 11.90
N GLN A 424 -5.73 29.35 10.85
CA GLN A 424 -4.64 28.60 10.27
C GLN A 424 -3.45 28.56 11.22
N MET A 425 -2.93 27.34 11.47
CA MET A 425 -1.73 27.13 12.28
C MET A 425 -0.48 27.33 11.44
N GLU A 426 0.54 27.90 12.05
CA GLU A 426 1.86 28.15 11.46
C GLU A 426 2.88 27.15 11.95
N PHE A 427 3.84 26.82 11.08
CA PHE A 427 4.98 25.96 11.45
C PHE A 427 5.91 26.75 12.36
N LEU A 428 6.25 26.17 13.52
CA LEU A 428 7.16 26.77 14.48
C LEU A 428 8.54 26.12 14.44
N GLU A 429 8.58 24.82 14.69
CA GLU A 429 9.84 24.12 14.96
C GLU A 429 9.80 22.68 14.47
N LEU A 430 11.01 22.14 14.24
CA LEU A 430 11.23 20.73 13.92
C LEU A 430 12.06 20.07 15.02
N TYR A 431 11.65 18.88 15.42
CA TYR A 431 12.35 18.08 16.41
C TYR A 431 12.79 16.73 15.80
N TYR A 432 14.00 16.31 16.12
CA TYR A 432 14.51 14.99 15.74
C TYR A 432 15.33 14.42 16.90
N ASN A 433 15.01 13.19 17.35
CA ASN A 433 15.63 12.57 18.51
C ASN A 433 15.70 13.51 19.73
N HIS A 434 14.57 14.09 20.12
CA HIS A 434 14.40 15.04 21.23
C HIS A 434 15.18 16.37 21.10
N GLN A 435 15.86 16.61 19.99
CA GLN A 435 16.59 17.85 19.78
C GLN A 435 15.87 18.72 18.75
N ARG A 436 15.83 20.03 19.01
CA ARG A 436 15.40 21.03 18.01
C ARG A 436 16.40 21.03 16.86
N VAL A 437 15.91 21.00 15.66
CA VAL A 437 16.74 21.02 14.42
C VAL A 437 16.53 22.34 13.72
N SER A 438 17.62 23.05 13.38
CA SER A 438 17.51 24.27 12.60
C SER A 438 17.13 23.95 11.14
N LEU A 439 16.36 24.84 10.50
CA LEU A 439 15.97 24.69 9.11
C LEU A 439 17.19 24.81 8.19
N GLU A 440 18.20 25.60 8.57
CA GLU A 440 19.48 25.77 7.86
C GLU A 440 20.22 24.44 7.81
N GLU A 441 20.40 23.75 8.94
CA GLU A 441 21.06 22.44 8.98
C GLU A 441 20.36 21.40 8.10
N LEU A 442 19.02 21.42 8.09
CA LEU A 442 18.25 20.50 7.23
C LEU A 442 18.45 20.82 5.76
N TYR A 443 18.46 22.11 5.41
CA TYR A 443 18.71 22.57 4.05
C TYR A 443 20.09 22.15 3.59
N GLU A 444 21.13 22.39 4.37
CA GLU A 444 22.51 22.00 4.07
C GLU A 444 22.65 20.48 3.91
N LYS A 445 22.08 19.68 4.84
CA LYS A 445 22.05 18.22 4.72
C LYS A 445 21.31 17.74 3.47
N ALA A 446 20.24 18.42 3.06
CA ALA A 446 19.53 18.08 1.84
C ALA A 446 20.33 18.43 0.59
N MET A 447 20.99 19.59 0.59
CA MET A 447 21.82 20.06 -0.53
C MET A 447 23.10 19.24 -0.69
N SER A 448 23.76 18.83 0.38
CA SER A 448 24.93 17.94 0.33
C SER A 448 24.59 16.57 -0.25
N LYS A 449 23.45 15.98 0.13
CA LYS A 449 22.94 14.74 -0.47
C LYS A 449 22.61 14.87 -1.96
N SER A 450 22.18 16.04 -2.42
CA SER A 450 21.88 16.27 -3.83
C SER A 450 23.15 16.45 -4.67
N ARG A 451 24.19 17.08 -4.11
CA ARG A 451 25.49 17.25 -4.76
C ARG A 451 26.24 15.93 -4.91
N GLY A 452 26.24 15.06 -3.88
CA GLY A 452 26.86 13.72 -3.94
C GLY A 452 26.22 12.75 -4.94
N LYS A 453 24.97 13.01 -5.38
CA LYS A 453 24.32 12.22 -6.44
C LYS A 453 24.62 12.70 -7.85
N ARG A 454 25.15 13.91 -8.03
CA ARG A 454 25.55 14.45 -9.33
C ARG A 454 27.00 14.11 -9.71
N SER A 455 27.82 13.72 -8.74
CA SER A 455 29.21 13.32 -8.99
C SER A 455 29.43 11.83 -9.24
N SER A 456 28.35 11.02 -9.21
CA SER A 456 28.34 9.57 -9.43
C SER A 456 27.41 9.13 -10.57
N ALA A 457 27.11 10.02 -11.53
CA ALA A 457 26.33 9.74 -12.74
C ALA A 457 27.18 9.95 -14.00
#